data_1dd98dc3642cde22ea3c46cfafae5b6b
#
_entry.id   1dd98dc3642cde22ea3c46cfafae5b6b
#
_cell.length_a   1.000
_cell.length_b   1.000
_cell.length_c   1.000
_cell.angle_alpha   90.00
_cell.angle_beta   90.00
_cell.angle_gamma   90.00
#
_symmetry.space_group_name_H-M   'P 1'
#
loop_
_entity.id
_entity.type
_entity.pdbx_description
1 polymer ?
#
loop_
_entity_poly.entity_id
_entity_poly.type
_entity_poly.pdbx_seq_one_letter_code
_entity_poly.pdbx_strand_id
1 'polypeptide(L)'
;MMYPRPFEYVRAESVEQALDLKSETGGRFIAGGHSLLPMMKIRMTAPEALVDIGRIDGLRGISANGGFTIGALTTHSMVASESGEGFPAALREAASMIGDPQVRNRGTVGGNVAHADPASDLPTVFSALGATMTAASKGGSLRDIGASEFFTGLFESALGEDELLTTIKVDAEGPGHGSAYAKLFNPATRYAVVGACAVVEIGDDGTCESCSVAVGGLTPKAMVLGSVASSMQGNPVDEATVANAAQAAIDEVGDDIIGDLYAGVDYRRDMLPVFVARALTAAVSRAV
;
A
#
# COMPACT_ATOMS: atom_id res chain seq x y z
N MET A 1 -8.19 30.47 -7.60
CA MET A 1 -8.33 29.52 -6.50
C MET A 1 -9.45 28.57 -6.88
N MET A 2 -9.18 27.25 -6.87
CA MET A 2 -10.21 26.28 -7.21
C MET A 2 -10.95 25.88 -5.92
N TYR A 3 -12.27 26.04 -5.92
CA TYR A 3 -13.13 25.63 -4.82
C TYR A 3 -13.89 24.36 -5.22
N PRO A 4 -14.11 23.41 -4.30
CA PRO A 4 -15.01 22.28 -4.51
C PRO A 4 -16.45 22.81 -4.74
N ARG A 5 -17.32 21.96 -5.29
CA ARG A 5 -18.76 22.21 -5.27
C ARG A 5 -19.26 22.19 -3.82
N PRO A 6 -20.38 22.86 -3.51
CA PRO A 6 -21.01 22.71 -2.20
C PRO A 6 -21.28 21.24 -1.87
N PHE A 7 -21.10 20.86 -0.63
CA PHE A 7 -21.35 19.53 -0.10
C PHE A 7 -21.85 19.63 1.33
N GLU A 8 -22.61 18.64 1.77
CA GLU A 8 -22.96 18.45 3.16
C GLU A 8 -21.78 17.84 3.92
N TYR A 9 -21.61 18.23 5.18
CA TYR A 9 -20.55 17.66 6.03
C TYR A 9 -21.19 17.13 7.31
N VAL A 10 -21.04 15.83 7.52
CA VAL A 10 -21.47 15.13 8.73
C VAL A 10 -20.28 14.41 9.36
N ARG A 11 -20.31 14.23 10.67
CA ARG A 11 -19.23 13.57 11.41
C ARG A 11 -19.77 12.36 12.12
N ALA A 12 -19.01 11.26 12.02
CA ALA A 12 -19.26 10.03 12.73
C ALA A 12 -18.34 9.88 13.95
N GLU A 13 -18.85 9.29 15.00
CA GLU A 13 -18.14 8.98 16.25
C GLU A 13 -17.89 7.47 16.40
N SER A 14 -18.54 6.65 15.58
CA SER A 14 -18.35 5.20 15.53
C SER A 14 -18.40 4.67 14.10
N VAL A 15 -17.91 3.44 13.88
CA VAL A 15 -17.99 2.73 12.59
C VAL A 15 -19.45 2.55 12.17
N GLU A 16 -20.31 2.13 13.10
CA GLU A 16 -21.73 1.92 12.83
C GLU A 16 -22.39 3.24 12.39
N GLN A 17 -22.17 4.32 13.13
CA GLN A 17 -22.69 5.65 12.75
C GLN A 17 -22.16 6.12 11.40
N ALA A 18 -20.89 5.84 11.09
CA ALA A 18 -20.30 6.21 9.79
C ALA A 18 -21.02 5.51 8.64
N LEU A 19 -21.31 4.22 8.79
CA LEU A 19 -22.03 3.42 7.80
C LEU A 19 -23.49 3.87 7.66
N ASP A 20 -24.16 4.21 8.76
CA ASP A 20 -25.52 4.75 8.73
C ASP A 20 -25.57 6.10 8.02
N LEU A 21 -24.71 7.06 8.40
CA LEU A 21 -24.63 8.36 7.76
C LEU A 21 -24.30 8.26 6.27
N LYS A 22 -23.41 7.32 5.88
CA LYS A 22 -23.12 7.06 4.47
C LYS A 22 -24.36 6.57 3.71
N SER A 23 -25.09 5.63 4.30
CA SER A 23 -26.34 5.09 3.72
C SER A 23 -27.43 6.16 3.58
N GLU A 24 -27.54 7.06 4.57
CA GLU A 24 -28.54 8.14 4.59
C GLU A 24 -28.23 9.26 3.60
N THR A 25 -26.95 9.65 3.48
CA THR A 25 -26.51 10.81 2.69
C THR A 25 -26.03 10.45 1.30
N GLY A 26 -25.77 9.17 0.99
CA GLY A 26 -25.04 8.76 -0.21
C GLY A 26 -23.61 9.35 -0.29
N GLY A 27 -23.10 9.86 0.83
CA GLY A 27 -21.85 10.59 0.90
C GLY A 27 -20.62 9.71 0.75
N ARG A 28 -19.44 10.34 0.70
CA ARG A 28 -18.14 9.67 0.73
C ARG A 28 -17.48 9.81 2.07
N PHE A 29 -16.82 8.74 2.53
CA PHE A 29 -15.96 8.82 3.72
C PHE A 29 -14.78 9.76 3.49
N ILE A 30 -14.49 10.59 4.49
CA ILE A 30 -13.26 11.39 4.53
C ILE A 30 -12.49 11.06 5.81
N ALA A 31 -11.22 10.68 5.63
CA ALA A 31 -10.23 10.46 6.68
C ALA A 31 -9.18 11.58 6.65
N GLY A 32 -7.96 11.31 6.16
CA GLY A 32 -6.90 12.32 6.01
C GLY A 32 -7.16 13.40 4.97
N GLY A 33 -8.02 13.14 4.01
CA GLY A 33 -8.44 14.10 2.96
C GLY A 33 -7.39 14.38 1.89
N HIS A 34 -6.24 13.72 1.89
CA HIS A 34 -5.10 14.07 1.03
C HIS A 34 -5.20 13.60 -0.42
N SER A 35 -6.13 12.72 -0.76
CA SER A 35 -6.53 12.40 -2.13
C SER A 35 -7.88 13.05 -2.46
N LEU A 36 -8.89 12.86 -1.62
CA LEU A 36 -10.26 13.30 -1.91
C LEU A 36 -10.37 14.83 -2.05
N LEU A 37 -9.79 15.62 -1.13
CA LEU A 37 -9.89 17.08 -1.21
C LEU A 37 -9.18 17.70 -2.42
N PRO A 38 -7.96 17.28 -2.81
CA PRO A 38 -7.37 17.69 -4.09
C PRO A 38 -8.26 17.38 -5.29
N MET A 39 -8.83 16.17 -5.39
CA MET A 39 -9.73 15.78 -6.48
C MET A 39 -11.01 16.64 -6.49
N MET A 40 -11.58 16.96 -5.33
CA MET A 40 -12.73 17.86 -5.22
C MET A 40 -12.38 19.29 -5.66
N LYS A 41 -11.19 19.81 -5.29
CA LYS A 41 -10.74 21.15 -5.68
C LYS A 41 -10.60 21.33 -7.19
N ILE A 42 -10.14 20.30 -7.90
CA ILE A 42 -10.03 20.30 -9.38
C ILE A 42 -11.31 19.77 -10.04
N ARG A 43 -12.34 19.45 -9.27
CA ARG A 43 -13.65 18.95 -9.70
C ARG A 43 -13.64 17.62 -10.45
N MET A 44 -12.65 16.77 -10.21
CA MET A 44 -12.64 15.39 -10.69
C MET A 44 -13.70 14.54 -9.99
N THR A 45 -14.05 14.91 -8.74
CA THR A 45 -15.17 14.34 -8.00
C THR A 45 -15.94 15.44 -7.29
N ALA A 46 -17.22 15.23 -7.08
CA ALA A 46 -18.10 16.20 -6.43
C ALA A 46 -19.18 15.44 -5.62
N PRO A 47 -18.81 14.78 -4.51
CA PRO A 47 -19.78 14.12 -3.65
C PRO A 47 -20.74 15.15 -3.06
N GLU A 48 -22.01 14.78 -2.92
CA GLU A 48 -23.03 15.65 -2.32
C GLU A 48 -22.84 15.76 -0.79
N ALA A 49 -22.27 14.73 -0.16
CA ALA A 49 -21.95 14.72 1.26
C ALA A 49 -20.57 14.11 1.56
N LEU A 50 -19.96 14.57 2.65
CA LEU A 50 -18.76 13.97 3.25
C LEU A 50 -19.10 13.45 4.65
N VAL A 51 -18.81 12.17 4.89
CA VAL A 51 -18.90 11.54 6.20
C VAL A 51 -17.50 11.51 6.81
N ASP A 52 -17.23 12.39 7.75
CA ASP A 52 -15.93 12.48 8.43
C ASP A 52 -15.79 11.38 9.48
N ILE A 53 -14.84 10.47 9.23
CA ILE A 53 -14.49 9.36 10.14
C ILE A 53 -13.23 9.66 10.97
N GLY A 54 -12.61 10.83 10.80
CA GLY A 54 -11.29 11.15 11.34
C GLY A 54 -11.18 11.16 12.87
N ARG A 55 -12.31 11.05 13.59
CA ARG A 55 -12.37 11.01 15.07
C ARG A 55 -12.84 9.68 15.66
N ILE A 56 -12.93 8.63 14.84
CA ILE A 56 -13.25 7.30 15.36
C ILE A 56 -11.98 6.70 15.98
N ASP A 57 -11.84 6.80 17.29
CA ASP A 57 -10.60 6.44 18.02
C ASP A 57 -10.21 4.96 17.81
N GLY A 58 -11.18 4.05 17.75
CA GLY A 58 -10.93 2.62 17.53
C GLY A 58 -10.30 2.25 16.20
N LEU A 59 -10.22 3.20 15.25
CA LEU A 59 -9.60 3.00 13.93
C LEU A 59 -8.16 3.53 13.85
N ARG A 60 -7.57 3.99 14.96
CA ARG A 60 -6.22 4.57 14.99
C ARG A 60 -5.29 3.77 15.88
N GLY A 61 -4.07 3.58 15.43
CA GLY A 61 -3.00 2.94 16.19
C GLY A 61 -2.50 1.67 15.52
N ILE A 62 -1.43 1.14 16.09
CA ILE A 62 -0.78 -0.10 15.69
C ILE A 62 -0.71 -0.97 16.94
N SER A 63 -1.14 -2.21 16.84
CA SER A 63 -1.05 -3.19 17.93
C SER A 63 -0.34 -4.45 17.45
N ALA A 64 0.54 -4.98 18.32
CA ALA A 64 1.25 -6.23 18.09
C ALA A 64 0.47 -7.36 18.79
N ASN A 65 0.02 -8.35 18.03
CA ASN A 65 -0.70 -9.50 18.57
C ASN A 65 -0.58 -10.70 17.60
N GLY A 66 0.54 -11.40 17.65
CA GLY A 66 0.88 -12.46 16.71
C GLY A 66 1.13 -11.96 15.27
N GLY A 67 1.56 -10.76 15.12
CA GLY A 67 1.70 -9.93 13.93
C GLY A 67 1.29 -8.51 14.28
N PHE A 68 1.06 -7.65 13.28
CA PHE A 68 0.67 -6.26 13.50
C PHE A 68 -0.71 -5.97 12.90
N THR A 69 -1.57 -5.37 13.72
CA THR A 69 -2.86 -4.83 13.29
C THR A 69 -2.78 -3.31 13.25
N ILE A 70 -3.01 -2.73 12.08
CA ILE A 70 -2.92 -1.30 11.80
C ILE A 70 -4.33 -0.77 11.56
N GLY A 71 -4.79 0.14 12.41
CA GLY A 71 -6.09 0.79 12.24
C GLY A 71 -6.12 1.69 11.00
N ALA A 72 -7.24 1.73 10.30
CA ALA A 72 -7.37 2.46 9.02
C ALA A 72 -7.09 3.96 9.12
N LEU A 73 -7.29 4.58 10.29
CA LEU A 73 -6.99 5.99 10.55
C LEU A 73 -5.56 6.24 11.07
N THR A 74 -4.73 5.20 11.15
CA THR A 74 -3.31 5.36 11.47
C THR A 74 -2.65 6.19 10.38
N THR A 75 -1.93 7.24 10.78
CA THR A 75 -1.26 8.13 9.83
C THR A 75 0.02 7.51 9.27
N HIS A 76 0.42 7.95 8.09
CA HIS A 76 1.72 7.51 7.52
C HIS A 76 2.89 7.87 8.45
N SER A 77 2.80 8.98 9.18
CA SER A 77 3.82 9.38 10.15
C SER A 77 3.93 8.38 11.30
N MET A 78 2.81 7.84 11.81
CA MET A 78 2.82 6.84 12.87
C MET A 78 3.48 5.54 12.37
N VAL A 79 3.12 5.08 11.17
CA VAL A 79 3.74 3.88 10.57
C VAL A 79 5.24 4.08 10.33
N ALA A 80 5.65 5.24 9.81
CA ALA A 80 7.05 5.56 9.57
C ALA A 80 7.89 5.61 10.87
N SER A 81 7.27 5.88 12.01
CA SER A 81 7.90 5.98 13.33
C SER A 81 7.73 4.71 14.17
N GLU A 82 7.06 3.68 13.65
CA GLU A 82 6.85 2.43 14.37
C GLU A 82 8.19 1.71 14.59
N SER A 83 8.48 1.34 15.81
CA SER A 83 9.75 0.73 16.22
C SER A 83 9.59 -0.62 16.93
N GLY A 84 8.36 -1.17 16.92
CA GLY A 84 8.09 -2.49 17.49
C GLY A 84 8.96 -3.57 16.85
N GLU A 85 9.44 -4.50 17.68
CA GLU A 85 10.23 -5.63 17.21
C GLU A 85 9.43 -6.45 16.20
N GLY A 86 10.07 -6.80 15.08
CA GLY A 86 9.44 -7.53 13.97
C GLY A 86 8.47 -6.71 13.12
N PHE A 87 8.34 -5.40 13.33
CA PHE A 87 7.52 -4.58 12.43
C PHE A 87 8.19 -4.48 11.05
N PRO A 88 7.46 -4.81 9.94
CA PRO A 88 8.05 -4.91 8.60
C PRO A 88 8.83 -3.65 8.18
N ALA A 89 10.11 -3.84 7.86
CA ALA A 89 10.99 -2.73 7.49
C ALA A 89 10.49 -2.02 6.21
N ALA A 90 10.02 -2.77 5.22
CA ALA A 90 9.44 -2.23 3.99
C ALA A 90 8.28 -1.27 4.26
N LEU A 91 7.45 -1.56 5.25
CA LEU A 91 6.29 -0.73 5.58
C LEU A 91 6.70 0.61 6.18
N ARG A 92 7.72 0.62 7.08
CA ARG A 92 8.32 1.88 7.59
C ARG A 92 8.94 2.71 6.47
N GLU A 93 9.69 2.08 5.59
CA GLU A 93 10.36 2.76 4.47
C GLU A 93 9.33 3.39 3.55
N ALA A 94 8.35 2.63 3.09
CA ALA A 94 7.29 3.13 2.22
C ALA A 94 6.57 4.32 2.86
N ALA A 95 6.12 4.17 4.10
CA ALA A 95 5.42 5.23 4.81
C ALA A 95 6.28 6.50 4.96
N SER A 96 7.59 6.38 5.19
CA SER A 96 8.52 7.51 5.32
C SER A 96 8.72 8.27 4.00
N MET A 97 8.54 7.59 2.86
CA MET A 97 8.71 8.15 1.51
C MET A 97 7.44 8.80 0.94
N ILE A 98 6.29 8.63 1.59
CA ILE A 98 5.02 9.24 1.15
C ILE A 98 5.08 10.76 1.34
N GLY A 99 4.88 11.50 0.25
CA GLY A 99 4.71 12.96 0.27
C GLY A 99 5.76 13.69 1.12
N ASP A 100 5.32 14.74 1.78
CA ASP A 100 6.08 15.50 2.77
C ASP A 100 5.60 15.22 4.21
N PRO A 101 6.23 15.78 5.25
CA PRO A 101 5.80 15.59 6.63
C PRO A 101 4.34 16.03 6.89
N GLN A 102 3.84 17.06 6.21
CA GLN A 102 2.47 17.56 6.36
C GLN A 102 1.48 16.52 5.82
N VAL A 103 1.78 15.94 4.65
CA VAL A 103 1.01 14.84 4.05
C VAL A 103 1.00 13.63 4.98
N ARG A 104 2.18 13.20 5.48
CA ARG A 104 2.28 12.02 6.35
C ARG A 104 1.55 12.18 7.68
N ASN A 105 1.50 13.39 8.23
CA ASN A 105 0.79 13.66 9.49
C ASN A 105 -0.75 13.66 9.36
N ARG A 106 -1.26 13.71 8.13
CA ARG A 106 -2.69 13.75 7.86
C ARG A 106 -3.19 12.54 7.09
N GLY A 107 -2.45 12.12 6.05
CA GLY A 107 -2.75 10.95 5.25
C GLY A 107 -2.81 9.70 6.13
N THR A 108 -3.80 8.83 5.88
CA THR A 108 -4.05 7.63 6.65
C THR A 108 -3.81 6.38 5.81
N VAL A 109 -3.39 5.30 6.46
CA VAL A 109 -3.13 4.02 5.82
C VAL A 109 -4.39 3.52 5.12
N GLY A 110 -5.51 3.45 5.82
CA GLY A 110 -6.77 2.97 5.25
C GLY A 110 -7.30 3.86 4.13
N GLY A 111 -7.15 5.19 4.25
CA GLY A 111 -7.54 6.11 3.17
C GLY A 111 -6.71 5.93 1.90
N ASN A 112 -5.40 5.65 2.03
CA ASN A 112 -4.52 5.36 0.91
C ASN A 112 -4.87 4.03 0.23
N VAL A 113 -5.04 2.97 1.04
CA VAL A 113 -5.37 1.62 0.58
C VAL A 113 -6.76 1.57 -0.07
N ALA A 114 -7.78 2.17 0.55
CA ALA A 114 -9.13 2.22 0.00
C ALA A 114 -9.24 3.05 -1.29
N HIS A 115 -8.36 4.04 -1.46
CA HIS A 115 -8.28 4.84 -2.69
C HIS A 115 -7.65 4.08 -3.86
N ALA A 116 -6.81 3.10 -3.56
CA ALA A 116 -6.18 2.21 -4.52
C ALA A 116 -5.50 2.93 -5.71
N ASP A 117 -4.84 4.07 -5.43
CA ASP A 117 -4.04 4.76 -6.45
C ASP A 117 -2.83 3.88 -6.82
N PRO A 118 -2.66 3.48 -8.08
CA PRO A 118 -1.57 2.59 -8.50
C PRO A 118 -0.18 3.19 -8.26
N ALA A 119 -0.06 4.51 -8.20
CA ALA A 119 1.20 5.19 -7.89
C ALA A 119 1.48 5.33 -6.40
N SER A 120 0.57 4.86 -5.54
CA SER A 120 0.76 4.82 -4.09
C SER A 120 1.73 3.71 -3.68
N ASP A 121 2.48 3.94 -2.61
CA ASP A 121 3.49 3.04 -2.09
C ASP A 121 2.88 1.84 -1.33
N LEU A 122 1.88 2.10 -0.48
CA LEU A 122 1.32 1.10 0.43
C LEU A 122 0.63 -0.08 -0.26
N PRO A 123 -0.14 0.09 -1.37
CA PRO A 123 -0.67 -1.05 -2.11
C PRO A 123 0.40 -2.07 -2.50
N THR A 124 1.55 -1.60 -3.00
CA THR A 124 2.69 -2.45 -3.37
C THR A 124 3.24 -3.20 -2.16
N VAL A 125 3.44 -2.50 -1.05
CA VAL A 125 4.00 -3.10 0.17
C VAL A 125 3.04 -4.11 0.78
N PHE A 126 1.76 -3.78 0.89
CA PHE A 126 0.77 -4.72 1.43
C PHE A 126 0.55 -5.93 0.54
N SER A 127 0.69 -5.79 -0.78
CA SER A 127 0.64 -6.93 -1.70
C SER A 127 1.83 -7.87 -1.50
N ALA A 128 3.05 -7.34 -1.36
CA ALA A 128 4.24 -8.16 -1.09
C ALA A 128 4.20 -8.83 0.28
N LEU A 129 3.69 -8.14 1.32
CA LEU A 129 3.54 -8.67 2.67
C LEU A 129 2.37 -9.67 2.83
N GLY A 130 1.54 -9.88 1.79
CA GLY A 130 0.37 -10.74 1.89
C GLY A 130 -0.66 -10.24 2.92
N ALA A 131 -0.79 -8.93 3.07
CA ALA A 131 -1.63 -8.31 4.09
C ALA A 131 -3.11 -8.70 3.97
N THR A 132 -3.81 -8.65 5.10
CA THR A 132 -5.27 -8.86 5.17
C THR A 132 -5.96 -7.56 5.56
N MET A 133 -6.92 -7.11 4.75
CA MET A 133 -7.76 -5.94 4.95
C MET A 133 -9.10 -6.36 5.56
N THR A 134 -9.48 -5.77 6.68
CA THR A 134 -10.80 -6.01 7.31
C THR A 134 -11.76 -4.88 6.97
N ALA A 135 -12.85 -5.20 6.29
CA ALA A 135 -13.93 -4.30 5.97
C ALA A 135 -15.13 -4.53 6.88
N ALA A 136 -15.76 -3.44 7.33
CA ALA A 136 -17.01 -3.46 8.08
C ALA A 136 -18.17 -3.01 7.18
N SER A 137 -19.30 -3.68 7.29
CA SER A 137 -20.56 -3.29 6.63
C SER A 137 -21.68 -2.99 7.65
N LYS A 138 -22.75 -2.40 7.18
CA LYS A 138 -23.92 -2.07 8.02
C LYS A 138 -24.44 -3.30 8.76
N GLY A 139 -24.78 -3.12 10.03
CA GLY A 139 -25.20 -4.22 10.91
C GLY A 139 -24.03 -4.93 11.60
N GLY A 140 -22.80 -4.41 11.48
CA GLY A 140 -21.63 -4.89 12.22
C GLY A 140 -20.94 -6.12 11.62
N SER A 141 -21.33 -6.56 10.42
CA SER A 141 -20.61 -7.63 9.72
C SER A 141 -19.20 -7.19 9.36
N LEU A 142 -18.24 -8.08 9.57
CA LEU A 142 -16.85 -7.91 9.17
C LEU A 142 -16.49 -8.98 8.14
N ARG A 143 -15.67 -8.60 7.16
CA ARG A 143 -15.02 -9.56 6.27
C ARG A 143 -13.55 -9.23 6.06
N ASP A 144 -12.75 -10.26 5.98
CA ASP A 144 -11.34 -10.16 5.67
C ASP A 144 -11.11 -10.39 4.17
N ILE A 145 -10.24 -9.57 3.56
CA ILE A 145 -9.92 -9.59 2.14
C ILE A 145 -8.39 -9.62 2.04
N GLY A 146 -7.83 -10.63 1.40
CA GLY A 146 -6.39 -10.70 1.14
C GLY A 146 -5.93 -9.60 0.18
N ALA A 147 -4.70 -9.13 0.32
CA ALA A 147 -4.14 -8.09 -0.56
C ALA A 147 -4.15 -8.48 -2.04
N SER A 148 -4.01 -9.76 -2.35
CA SER A 148 -4.09 -10.31 -3.72
C SER A 148 -5.45 -10.10 -4.39
N GLU A 149 -6.51 -9.99 -3.60
CA GLU A 149 -7.89 -9.79 -4.07
C GLU A 149 -8.38 -8.36 -3.85
N PHE A 150 -7.69 -7.59 -2.98
CA PHE A 150 -8.15 -6.27 -2.57
C PHE A 150 -8.00 -5.20 -3.66
N PHE A 151 -6.87 -5.18 -4.37
CA PHE A 151 -6.62 -4.22 -5.46
C PHE A 151 -7.10 -4.81 -6.78
N THR A 152 -8.26 -4.35 -7.27
CA THR A 152 -8.92 -4.95 -8.44
C THR A 152 -8.60 -4.27 -9.75
N GLY A 153 -8.24 -2.96 -9.72
CA GLY A 153 -7.93 -2.19 -10.93
C GLY A 153 -7.46 -0.78 -10.63
N LEU A 154 -7.47 0.06 -11.65
CA LEU A 154 -7.05 1.46 -11.59
C LEU A 154 -8.01 2.28 -10.70
N PHE A 155 -7.55 2.71 -9.52
CA PHE A 155 -8.36 3.34 -8.49
C PHE A 155 -9.57 2.49 -8.04
N GLU A 156 -9.42 1.17 -8.10
CA GLU A 156 -10.46 0.23 -7.72
C GLU A 156 -9.98 -0.74 -6.63
N SER A 157 -10.80 -0.89 -5.61
CA SER A 157 -10.61 -1.87 -4.53
C SER A 157 -11.82 -2.79 -4.42
N ALA A 158 -11.64 -3.94 -3.78
CA ALA A 158 -12.72 -4.89 -3.49
C ALA A 158 -13.71 -4.44 -2.42
N LEU A 159 -13.58 -3.21 -1.89
CA LEU A 159 -14.55 -2.64 -0.95
C LEU A 159 -15.88 -2.40 -1.67
N GLY A 160 -16.96 -2.87 -1.06
CA GLY A 160 -18.32 -2.52 -1.47
C GLY A 160 -18.64 -1.04 -1.20
N GLU A 161 -19.65 -0.52 -1.89
CA GLU A 161 -20.08 0.87 -1.73
C GLU A 161 -20.45 1.21 -0.27
N ASP A 162 -21.02 0.26 0.46
CA ASP A 162 -21.47 0.39 1.85
C ASP A 162 -20.49 -0.25 2.85
N GLU A 163 -19.21 -0.33 2.49
CA GLU A 163 -18.18 -0.87 3.38
C GLU A 163 -17.17 0.19 3.79
N LEU A 164 -16.67 0.04 5.00
CA LEU A 164 -15.59 0.85 5.57
C LEU A 164 -14.40 -0.04 5.92
N LEU A 165 -13.24 0.25 5.35
CA LEU A 165 -11.99 -0.38 5.77
C LEU A 165 -11.66 0.03 7.21
N THR A 166 -11.49 -0.95 8.10
CA THR A 166 -11.26 -0.70 9.53
C THR A 166 -9.84 -1.00 9.98
N THR A 167 -9.27 -2.11 9.53
CA THR A 167 -7.91 -2.53 9.91
C THR A 167 -7.18 -3.21 8.75
N ILE A 168 -5.85 -3.19 8.82
CA ILE A 168 -4.96 -3.97 7.96
C ILE A 168 -4.05 -4.79 8.87
N LYS A 169 -3.93 -6.09 8.60
CA LYS A 169 -3.06 -7.02 9.34
C LYS A 169 -1.88 -7.41 8.47
N VAL A 170 -0.71 -7.47 9.08
CA VAL A 170 0.54 -7.98 8.49
C VAL A 170 1.24 -8.88 9.49
N ASP A 171 1.95 -9.88 9.01
CA ASP A 171 2.77 -10.74 9.86
C ASP A 171 4.00 -9.98 10.38
N ALA A 172 4.55 -10.45 11.49
CA ALA A 172 5.80 -9.94 12.02
C ALA A 172 6.99 -10.58 11.30
N GLU A 173 8.04 -9.80 11.09
CA GLU A 173 9.34 -10.32 10.64
C GLU A 173 10.04 -11.01 11.83
N GLY A 174 10.40 -12.29 11.64
CA GLY A 174 11.19 -13.08 12.59
C GLY A 174 12.65 -13.20 12.19
N PRO A 175 13.44 -14.01 12.90
CA PRO A 175 14.77 -14.40 12.45
C PRO A 175 14.75 -14.99 11.03
N GLY A 176 15.72 -14.69 10.22
CA GLY A 176 15.77 -15.11 8.82
C GLY A 176 14.84 -14.36 7.88
N HIS A 177 13.98 -13.48 8.40
CA HIS A 177 13.06 -12.68 7.57
C HIS A 177 13.62 -11.28 7.33
N GLY A 178 13.39 -10.76 6.13
CA GLY A 178 13.71 -9.38 5.80
C GLY A 178 12.78 -8.83 4.73
N SER A 179 12.38 -7.57 4.90
CA SER A 179 11.65 -6.85 3.87
C SER A 179 12.29 -5.53 3.53
N ALA A 180 12.07 -5.06 2.29
CA ALA A 180 12.54 -3.75 1.86
C ALA A 180 11.63 -3.16 0.78
N TYR A 181 11.58 -1.82 0.76
CA TYR A 181 10.89 -1.07 -0.28
C TYR A 181 11.84 -0.12 -0.99
N ALA A 182 11.97 -0.26 -2.31
CA ALA A 182 12.75 0.61 -3.17
C ALA A 182 11.86 1.40 -4.11
N LYS A 183 12.14 2.71 -4.26
CA LYS A 183 11.26 3.63 -4.99
C LYS A 183 12.02 4.57 -5.90
N LEU A 184 11.66 4.58 -7.18
CA LEU A 184 11.90 5.70 -8.08
C LEU A 184 10.70 6.65 -7.96
N PHE A 185 10.91 7.83 -7.42
CA PHE A 185 9.81 8.76 -7.17
C PHE A 185 9.76 9.93 -8.17
N ASN A 186 8.56 10.44 -8.40
CA ASN A 186 8.39 11.72 -9.09
C ASN A 186 8.82 12.85 -8.14
N PRO A 187 9.78 13.72 -8.51
CA PRO A 187 10.32 14.77 -7.63
C PRO A 187 9.27 15.77 -7.15
N ALA A 188 8.24 16.05 -7.95
CA ALA A 188 7.22 17.05 -7.63
C ALA A 188 6.15 16.52 -6.68
N THR A 189 5.73 15.26 -6.84
CA THR A 189 4.59 14.68 -6.13
C THR A 189 4.98 13.64 -5.09
N ARG A 190 6.20 13.09 -5.20
CA ARG A 190 6.71 11.96 -4.44
C ARG A 190 5.97 10.63 -4.68
N TYR A 191 5.04 10.57 -5.63
CA TYR A 191 4.43 9.31 -6.06
C TYR A 191 5.46 8.39 -6.71
N ALA A 192 5.21 7.08 -6.66
CA ALA A 192 6.08 6.10 -7.29
C ALA A 192 5.98 6.17 -8.82
N VAL A 193 7.11 6.34 -9.49
CA VAL A 193 7.30 6.06 -10.92
C VAL A 193 7.49 4.56 -11.10
N VAL A 194 8.35 3.96 -10.24
CA VAL A 194 8.51 2.53 -10.03
C VAL A 194 8.67 2.32 -8.54
N GLY A 195 7.81 1.53 -7.94
CA GLY A 195 7.93 1.03 -6.58
C GLY A 195 8.13 -0.48 -6.61
N ALA A 196 9.07 -1.00 -5.84
CA ALA A 196 9.28 -2.44 -5.66
C ALA A 196 9.40 -2.77 -4.18
N CYS A 197 8.66 -3.76 -3.73
CA CYS A 197 8.74 -4.31 -2.39
C CYS A 197 9.18 -5.77 -2.49
N ALA A 198 10.15 -6.15 -1.69
CA ALA A 198 10.59 -7.54 -1.55
C ALA A 198 10.48 -7.99 -0.09
N VAL A 199 10.04 -9.22 0.10
CA VAL A 199 9.98 -9.92 1.38
C VAL A 199 10.67 -11.25 1.15
N VAL A 200 11.65 -11.59 1.98
CA VAL A 200 12.40 -12.83 1.87
C VAL A 200 12.52 -13.53 3.22
N GLU A 201 12.59 -14.84 3.16
CA GLU A 201 12.96 -15.70 4.28
C GLU A 201 14.18 -16.53 3.86
N ILE A 202 15.21 -16.53 4.67
CA ILE A 202 16.50 -17.17 4.38
C ILE A 202 16.74 -18.24 5.42
N GLY A 203 16.97 -19.46 4.95
CA GLY A 203 17.31 -20.60 5.79
C GLY A 203 18.73 -20.53 6.36
N ASP A 204 19.00 -21.36 7.37
CA ASP A 204 20.30 -21.46 8.01
C ASP A 204 21.44 -21.85 7.04
N ASP A 205 21.12 -22.44 5.90
CA ASP A 205 22.05 -22.82 4.83
C ASP A 205 22.34 -21.70 3.84
N GLY A 206 21.72 -20.52 4.04
CA GLY A 206 21.91 -19.34 3.17
C GLY A 206 21.09 -19.40 1.87
N THR A 207 20.13 -20.31 1.76
CA THR A 207 19.19 -20.36 0.62
C THR A 207 17.91 -19.58 0.91
N CYS A 208 17.25 -19.10 -0.13
CA CYS A 208 15.96 -18.43 -0.02
C CYS A 208 14.86 -19.50 0.16
N GLU A 209 14.26 -19.59 1.36
CA GLU A 209 13.14 -20.49 1.64
C GLU A 209 11.84 -19.98 1.06
N SER A 210 11.58 -18.66 1.21
CA SER A 210 10.42 -18.01 0.63
C SER A 210 10.78 -16.61 0.11
N CYS A 211 10.06 -16.19 -0.93
CA CYS A 211 10.21 -14.86 -1.52
C CYS A 211 8.86 -14.36 -2.00
N SER A 212 8.56 -13.11 -1.72
CA SER A 212 7.43 -12.39 -2.29
C SER A 212 7.92 -11.03 -2.79
N VAL A 213 7.62 -10.72 -4.04
CA VAL A 213 7.96 -9.43 -4.64
C VAL A 213 6.72 -8.82 -5.25
N ALA A 214 6.48 -7.55 -4.99
CA ALA A 214 5.42 -6.81 -5.65
C ALA A 214 5.95 -5.49 -6.22
N VAL A 215 5.34 -5.05 -7.31
CA VAL A 215 5.64 -3.77 -7.96
C VAL A 215 4.39 -2.92 -8.10
N GLY A 216 4.59 -1.60 -8.17
CA GLY A 216 3.54 -0.61 -8.37
C GLY A 216 4.11 0.68 -8.94
N GLY A 217 3.24 1.64 -9.21
CA GLY A 217 3.61 2.88 -9.89
C GLY A 217 3.64 2.77 -11.40
N LEU A 218 3.93 1.59 -11.93
CA LEU A 218 4.08 1.35 -13.37
C LEU A 218 2.98 0.43 -13.95
N THR A 219 2.14 -0.14 -13.12
CA THR A 219 1.03 -1.04 -13.51
C THR A 219 -0.31 -0.46 -13.04
N PRO A 220 -1.45 -0.84 -13.63
CA PRO A 220 -2.77 -0.33 -13.23
C PRO A 220 -3.15 -0.59 -11.76
N LYS A 221 -2.53 -1.58 -11.14
CA LYS A 221 -2.63 -1.92 -9.71
C LYS A 221 -1.32 -2.52 -9.22
N ALA A 222 -1.13 -2.65 -7.90
CA ALA A 222 -0.01 -3.40 -7.35
C ALA A 222 -0.02 -4.84 -7.90
N MET A 223 1.12 -5.32 -8.39
CA MET A 223 1.28 -6.62 -9.03
C MET A 223 2.33 -7.43 -8.28
N VAL A 224 1.95 -8.63 -7.82
CA VAL A 224 2.88 -9.60 -7.24
C VAL A 224 3.55 -10.37 -8.37
N LEU A 225 4.87 -10.54 -8.29
CA LEU A 225 5.71 -11.13 -9.31
C LEU A 225 6.12 -12.57 -8.95
N GLY A 226 5.37 -13.54 -9.43
CA GLY A 226 5.60 -14.97 -9.18
C GLY A 226 6.88 -15.50 -9.82
N SER A 227 7.26 -15.00 -11.00
CA SER A 227 8.49 -15.39 -11.69
C SER A 227 9.74 -14.97 -10.93
N VAL A 228 9.72 -13.75 -10.34
CA VAL A 228 10.80 -13.25 -9.48
C VAL A 228 10.92 -14.12 -8.23
N ALA A 229 9.81 -14.41 -7.56
CA ALA A 229 9.78 -15.26 -6.39
C ALA A 229 10.33 -16.66 -6.69
N SER A 230 9.88 -17.27 -7.79
CA SER A 230 10.34 -18.60 -8.23
C SER A 230 11.84 -18.64 -8.57
N SER A 231 12.38 -17.53 -9.10
CA SER A 231 13.82 -17.43 -9.43
C SER A 231 14.69 -17.28 -8.17
N MET A 232 14.15 -16.81 -7.06
CA MET A 232 14.85 -16.72 -5.77
C MET A 232 14.74 -18.02 -4.97
N GLN A 233 13.57 -18.61 -4.91
CA GLN A 233 13.26 -19.71 -3.99
C GLN A 233 14.12 -20.96 -4.27
N GLY A 234 14.71 -21.51 -3.21
CA GLY A 234 15.60 -22.68 -3.26
C GLY A 234 17.01 -22.37 -3.76
N ASN A 235 17.34 -21.12 -4.07
CA ASN A 235 18.65 -20.72 -4.57
C ASN A 235 19.41 -19.92 -3.50
N PRO A 236 20.77 -19.92 -3.57
CA PRO A 236 21.58 -19.02 -2.74
C PRO A 236 21.25 -17.56 -2.99
N VAL A 237 21.26 -16.73 -1.95
CA VAL A 237 20.90 -15.31 -2.03
C VAL A 237 22.09 -14.42 -2.43
N ASP A 238 22.79 -14.78 -3.50
CA ASP A 238 23.91 -14.03 -4.03
C ASP A 238 23.51 -12.96 -5.07
N GLU A 239 24.46 -12.13 -5.47
CA GLU A 239 24.24 -11.03 -6.42
C GLU A 239 23.75 -11.54 -7.78
N ALA A 240 24.24 -12.69 -8.25
CA ALA A 240 23.85 -13.25 -9.53
C ALA A 240 22.40 -13.76 -9.53
N THR A 241 21.99 -14.43 -8.45
CA THR A 241 20.62 -14.87 -8.24
C THR A 241 19.65 -13.69 -8.19
N VAL A 242 19.99 -12.65 -7.41
CA VAL A 242 19.18 -11.42 -7.31
C VAL A 242 19.06 -10.73 -8.67
N ALA A 243 20.17 -10.61 -9.42
CA ALA A 243 20.14 -9.96 -10.72
C ALA A 243 19.28 -10.73 -11.73
N ASN A 244 19.43 -12.06 -11.77
CA ASN A 244 18.61 -12.91 -12.64
C ASN A 244 17.12 -12.85 -12.28
N ALA A 245 16.79 -12.92 -10.99
CA ALA A 245 15.41 -12.82 -10.51
C ALA A 245 14.80 -11.47 -10.89
N ALA A 246 15.55 -10.38 -10.74
CA ALA A 246 15.07 -9.05 -11.10
C ALA A 246 14.76 -8.90 -12.59
N GLN A 247 15.53 -9.55 -13.47
CA GLN A 247 15.25 -9.54 -14.91
C GLN A 247 13.94 -10.25 -15.27
N ALA A 248 13.55 -11.29 -14.55
CA ALA A 248 12.28 -11.98 -14.78
C ALA A 248 11.05 -11.09 -14.60
N ALA A 249 11.18 -9.98 -13.88
CA ALA A 249 10.10 -9.00 -13.68
C ALA A 249 9.63 -8.36 -15.00
N ILE A 250 10.54 -8.19 -15.97
CA ILE A 250 10.23 -7.57 -17.28
C ILE A 250 9.22 -8.39 -18.05
N ASP A 251 9.46 -9.68 -18.14
CA ASP A 251 8.63 -10.60 -18.94
C ASP A 251 7.25 -10.79 -18.27
N GLU A 252 7.21 -10.81 -16.90
CA GLU A 252 5.97 -11.00 -16.18
C GLU A 252 5.06 -9.77 -16.22
N VAL A 253 5.63 -8.56 -16.10
CA VAL A 253 4.86 -7.33 -16.25
C VAL A 253 4.43 -7.09 -17.69
N GLY A 254 5.28 -7.47 -18.67
CA GLY A 254 4.95 -7.45 -20.08
C GLY A 254 4.47 -6.08 -20.58
N ASP A 255 3.27 -6.08 -21.19
CA ASP A 255 2.65 -4.87 -21.76
C ASP A 255 1.75 -4.11 -20.80
N ASP A 256 1.62 -4.56 -19.53
CA ASP A 256 0.80 -3.88 -18.50
C ASP A 256 1.42 -2.58 -17.99
N ILE A 257 2.59 -2.20 -18.50
CA ILE A 257 3.27 -0.97 -18.09
C ILE A 257 2.52 0.25 -18.62
N ILE A 258 2.10 1.11 -17.70
CA ILE A 258 1.51 2.42 -18.00
C ILE A 258 2.56 3.53 -17.86
N GLY A 259 2.57 4.46 -18.82
CA GLY A 259 3.43 5.64 -18.80
C GLY A 259 2.64 6.93 -18.55
N ASP A 260 3.36 8.01 -18.28
CA ASP A 260 2.82 9.37 -18.20
C ASP A 260 3.77 10.39 -18.83
N LEU A 261 3.42 11.67 -18.71
CA LEU A 261 4.25 12.78 -19.28
C LEU A 261 5.63 12.91 -18.63
N TYR A 262 5.81 12.39 -17.41
CA TYR A 262 7.07 12.45 -16.68
C TYR A 262 7.98 11.25 -17.00
N ALA A 263 7.40 10.06 -17.09
CA ALA A 263 8.12 8.82 -17.33
C ALA A 263 7.32 7.92 -18.29
N GLY A 264 7.86 7.74 -19.50
CA GLY A 264 7.25 6.86 -20.50
C GLY A 264 7.39 5.38 -20.15
N VAL A 265 6.69 4.53 -20.92
CA VAL A 265 6.67 3.07 -20.75
C VAL A 265 8.07 2.47 -20.82
N ASP A 266 8.88 2.84 -21.81
CA ASP A 266 10.23 2.28 -21.99
C ASP A 266 11.13 2.60 -20.79
N TYR A 267 11.10 3.83 -20.30
CA TYR A 267 11.87 4.23 -19.13
C TYR A 267 11.48 3.46 -17.86
N ARG A 268 10.17 3.25 -17.65
CA ARG A 268 9.68 2.46 -16.51
C ARG A 268 10.07 0.99 -16.64
N ARG A 269 10.04 0.43 -17.86
CA ARG A 269 10.49 -0.93 -18.17
C ARG A 269 11.97 -1.11 -17.84
N ASP A 270 12.83 -0.18 -18.27
CA ASP A 270 14.27 -0.23 -17.99
C ASP A 270 14.58 -0.10 -16.49
N MET A 271 13.78 0.68 -15.75
CA MET A 271 13.97 0.89 -14.32
C MET A 271 13.40 -0.22 -13.46
N LEU A 272 12.47 -1.01 -13.96
CA LEU A 272 11.82 -2.09 -13.21
C LEU A 272 12.83 -3.08 -12.60
N PRO A 273 13.72 -3.74 -13.35
CA PRO A 273 14.68 -4.69 -12.78
C PRO A 273 15.65 -4.02 -11.82
N VAL A 274 15.99 -2.75 -12.03
CA VAL A 274 16.89 -2.00 -11.13
C VAL A 274 16.28 -1.85 -9.75
N PHE A 275 14.99 -1.49 -9.66
CA PHE A 275 14.33 -1.30 -8.37
C PHE A 275 13.92 -2.61 -7.71
N VAL A 276 13.58 -3.64 -8.48
CA VAL A 276 13.39 -5.00 -7.97
C VAL A 276 14.69 -5.53 -7.35
N ALA A 277 15.83 -5.41 -8.05
CA ALA A 277 17.13 -5.83 -7.51
C ALA A 277 17.48 -5.06 -6.23
N ARG A 278 17.24 -3.73 -6.17
CA ARG A 278 17.49 -2.93 -4.96
C ARG A 278 16.63 -3.40 -3.78
N ALA A 279 15.36 -3.68 -4.00
CA ALA A 279 14.46 -4.18 -2.97
C ALA A 279 14.93 -5.57 -2.48
N LEU A 280 15.21 -6.49 -3.38
CA LEU A 280 15.72 -7.84 -3.05
C LEU A 280 17.02 -7.76 -2.26
N THR A 281 18.04 -7.00 -2.75
CA THR A 281 19.34 -6.87 -2.07
C THR A 281 19.16 -6.32 -0.65
N ALA A 282 18.31 -5.30 -0.48
CA ALA A 282 18.07 -4.72 0.84
C ALA A 282 17.29 -5.67 1.76
N ALA A 283 16.32 -6.42 1.24
CA ALA A 283 15.57 -7.42 2.01
C ALA A 283 16.49 -8.57 2.47
N VAL A 284 17.31 -9.11 1.56
CA VAL A 284 18.32 -10.14 1.86
C VAL A 284 19.27 -9.67 2.96
N SER A 285 19.81 -8.44 2.85
CA SER A 285 20.77 -7.91 3.85
C SER A 285 20.18 -7.74 5.25
N ARG A 286 18.86 -7.83 5.42
CA ARG A 286 18.17 -7.75 6.71
C ARG A 286 17.79 -9.11 7.27
N ALA A 287 17.69 -10.09 6.41
CA ALA A 287 17.36 -11.47 6.77
C ALA A 287 18.59 -12.27 7.26
N VAL A 288 19.80 -11.82 6.90
CA VAL A 288 21.09 -12.46 7.25
C VAL A 288 21.66 -11.97 8.57
#